data_7001bf677915456b4185572b25328b71
#
_entry.id   7001bf677915456b4185572b25328b71
#
_cell.length_a   1.000
_cell.length_b   1.000
_cell.length_c   1.000
_cell.angle_alpha   90.00
_cell.angle_beta   90.00
_cell.angle_gamma   90.00
#
_symmetry.space_group_name_H-M   'P 1'
#
loop_
_entity.id
_entity.type
_entity.pdbx_description
1 polymer ?
#
loop_
_entity_poly.entity_id
_entity_poly.type
_entity_poly.pdbx_seq_one_letter_code
_entity_poly.pdbx_strand_id
1 'polypeptide(L)'
;QEDVWRERYETNLLTSWLRGEAGMSGFAVTDMYDYSYMVGVNEIVAGNDLPDGELLSNGYSLNKYAEGGSAANAAVVQAMRESSKRVLYTVLHSRGMDGISANMKVVSVTPWWQAVINYAEYTFAALTVISALLLVLDILGENKKKKK
;
A
#
# COMPACT_ATOMS: atom_id res chain seq x y z
N GLN A 1 -2.43 14.23 26.79
CA GLN A 1 -3.87 14.60 26.92
C GLN A 1 -4.56 14.72 25.55
N GLU A 2 -3.90 15.23 24.51
CA GLU A 2 -4.45 15.30 23.14
C GLU A 2 -4.71 13.92 22.53
N ASP A 3 -3.83 12.95 22.77
CA ASP A 3 -3.95 11.61 22.20
C ASP A 3 -5.22 10.88 22.69
N VAL A 4 -5.56 11.08 23.97
CA VAL A 4 -6.77 10.47 24.57
C VAL A 4 -8.07 11.04 23.96
N TRP A 5 -8.07 12.31 23.55
CA TRP A 5 -9.25 12.91 22.92
C TRP A 5 -9.44 12.40 21.49
N ARG A 6 -8.36 12.23 20.73
CA ARG A 6 -8.42 11.71 19.34
C ARG A 6 -8.88 10.25 19.32
N GLU A 7 -8.28 9.40 20.14
CA GLU A 7 -8.66 7.99 20.26
C GLU A 7 -10.14 7.83 20.62
N ARG A 8 -10.65 8.65 21.55
CA ARG A 8 -12.06 8.66 21.92
C ARG A 8 -12.97 9.18 20.80
N TYR A 9 -12.52 10.17 20.05
CA TYR A 9 -13.29 10.73 18.94
C TYR A 9 -13.44 9.75 17.79
N GLU A 10 -12.36 9.13 17.39
CA GLU A 10 -12.37 8.12 16.33
C GLU A 10 -13.17 6.88 16.72
N THR A 11 -13.03 6.40 17.94
CA THR A 11 -13.85 5.28 18.44
C THR A 11 -15.33 5.62 18.43
N ASN A 12 -15.71 6.79 18.84
CA ASN A 12 -17.11 7.22 18.81
C ASN A 12 -17.63 7.38 17.39
N LEU A 13 -16.83 7.96 16.49
CA LEU A 13 -17.23 8.18 15.10
C LEU A 13 -17.27 6.86 14.32
N LEU A 14 -16.21 6.09 14.33
CA LEU A 14 -16.07 4.92 13.49
C LEU A 14 -16.82 3.71 14.06
N THR A 15 -16.70 3.46 15.34
CA THR A 15 -17.25 2.25 15.95
C THR A 15 -18.69 2.46 16.41
N SER A 16 -18.96 3.51 17.16
CA SER A 16 -20.30 3.71 17.73
C SER A 16 -21.29 4.22 16.69
N TRP A 17 -20.95 5.29 16.00
CA TRP A 17 -21.86 5.90 15.06
C TRP A 17 -21.85 5.20 13.69
N LEU A 18 -20.71 5.15 13.01
CA LEU A 18 -20.65 4.64 11.64
C LEU A 18 -21.02 3.16 11.55
N ARG A 19 -20.51 2.32 12.45
CA ARG A 19 -20.79 0.89 12.45
C ARG A 19 -22.01 0.52 13.29
N GLY A 20 -22.16 1.14 14.47
CA GLY A 20 -23.25 0.86 15.37
C GLY A 20 -24.58 1.43 14.88
N GLU A 21 -24.65 2.73 14.64
CA GLU A 21 -25.91 3.40 14.30
C GLU A 21 -26.18 3.39 12.80
N ALA A 22 -25.17 3.72 11.97
CA ALA A 22 -25.34 3.76 10.51
C ALA A 22 -25.23 2.37 9.84
N GLY A 23 -24.78 1.34 10.55
CA GLY A 23 -24.77 -0.05 10.07
C GLY A 23 -23.70 -0.38 9.04
N MET A 24 -22.61 0.38 8.96
CA MET A 24 -21.52 0.12 8.01
C MET A 24 -20.80 -1.20 8.35
N SER A 25 -20.80 -2.14 7.42
CA SER A 25 -20.14 -3.44 7.55
C SER A 25 -18.74 -3.50 6.93
N GLY A 26 -18.38 -2.53 6.10
CA GLY A 26 -17.11 -2.46 5.40
C GLY A 26 -15.95 -1.92 6.22
N PHE A 27 -14.79 -1.85 5.60
CA PHE A 27 -13.60 -1.26 6.20
C PHE A 27 -13.59 0.27 6.09
N ALA A 28 -12.86 0.91 7.00
CA ALA A 28 -12.52 2.31 6.94
C ALA A 28 -11.02 2.47 6.62
N VAL A 29 -10.69 3.48 5.83
CA VAL A 29 -9.31 3.82 5.46
C VAL A 29 -9.00 5.22 5.96
N THR A 30 -7.76 5.46 6.41
CA THR A 30 -7.30 6.81 6.72
C THR A 30 -7.16 7.62 5.44
N ASP A 31 -7.11 8.93 5.57
CA ASP A 31 -6.41 9.79 4.62
C ASP A 31 -4.90 9.55 4.74
N MET A 32 -4.09 10.27 3.96
CA MET A 32 -2.64 10.11 3.95
C MET A 32 -2.08 10.03 5.37
N TYR A 33 -1.39 8.94 5.67
CA TYR A 33 -0.87 8.68 7.00
C TYR A 33 0.25 9.67 7.36
N ASP A 34 0.07 10.43 8.43
CA ASP A 34 1.08 11.30 8.99
C ASP A 34 1.56 10.77 10.35
N TYR A 35 2.83 10.46 10.43
CA TYR A 35 3.47 9.90 11.63
C TYR A 35 3.45 10.83 12.85
N SER A 36 3.19 12.10 12.67
CA SER A 36 3.25 13.07 13.77
C SER A 36 2.09 12.93 14.76
N TYR A 37 0.97 12.39 14.30
CA TYR A 37 -0.26 12.32 15.11
C TYR A 37 -1.05 11.02 14.95
N MET A 38 -0.70 10.17 14.00
CA MET A 38 -1.35 8.88 13.83
C MET A 38 -0.54 7.77 14.48
N VAL A 39 -1.14 7.06 15.41
CA VAL A 39 -0.52 5.93 16.11
C VAL A 39 -1.26 4.65 15.75
N GLY A 40 -0.60 3.78 15.01
CA GLY A 40 -1.22 2.61 14.41
C GLY A 40 -1.99 1.70 15.36
N VAL A 41 -1.54 1.56 16.60
CA VAL A 41 -2.27 0.78 17.62
C VAL A 41 -3.58 1.47 17.98
N ASN A 42 -3.56 2.78 18.13
CA ASN A 42 -4.75 3.55 18.48
C ASN A 42 -5.76 3.56 17.32
N GLU A 43 -5.26 3.70 16.09
CA GLU A 43 -6.04 3.64 14.87
C GLU A 43 -6.85 2.34 14.76
N ILE A 44 -6.17 1.19 14.89
CA ILE A 44 -6.82 -0.10 14.75
C ILE A 44 -7.83 -0.36 15.89
N VAL A 45 -7.51 0.07 17.11
CA VAL A 45 -8.40 -0.06 18.26
C VAL A 45 -9.61 0.87 18.13
N ALA A 46 -9.42 2.06 17.58
CA ALA A 46 -10.51 3.01 17.29
C ALA A 46 -11.47 2.54 16.19
N GLY A 47 -11.03 1.58 15.38
CA GLY A 47 -11.87 1.00 14.32
C GLY A 47 -11.49 1.42 12.92
N ASN A 48 -10.36 2.07 12.73
CA ASN A 48 -9.77 2.29 11.43
C ASN A 48 -9.05 1.02 10.96
N ASP A 49 -9.24 0.62 9.72
CA ASP A 49 -8.84 -0.71 9.27
C ASP A 49 -7.60 -0.70 8.38
N LEU A 50 -7.48 0.31 7.55
CA LEU A 50 -6.39 0.44 6.59
C LEU A 50 -5.81 1.85 6.69
N PRO A 51 -4.57 2.00 7.07
CA PRO A 51 -3.86 3.26 6.92
C PRO A 51 -3.46 3.46 5.47
N ASP A 52 -3.67 4.66 4.93
CA ASP A 52 -3.22 5.06 3.60
C ASP A 52 -1.89 5.81 3.69
N GLY A 53 -0.88 5.33 2.97
CA GLY A 53 0.44 5.93 2.92
C GLY A 53 1.60 4.95 3.10
N GLU A 54 2.81 5.49 3.11
CA GLU A 54 4.05 4.72 3.27
C GLU A 54 4.24 4.24 4.71
N LEU A 55 3.60 3.16 5.03
CA LEU A 55 3.64 2.47 6.32
C LEU A 55 4.97 1.90 6.73
N LEU A 56 5.93 1.96 5.87
CA LEU A 56 6.95 0.94 5.84
C LEU A 56 8.10 1.19 6.78
N SER A 57 8.18 2.31 7.40
CA SER A 57 9.47 2.57 8.01
C SER A 57 9.49 2.54 9.48
N ASN A 58 8.70 2.51 10.36
CA ASN A 58 9.21 2.45 11.75
C ASN A 58 8.22 2.54 12.92
N GLY A 59 6.95 2.55 12.71
CA GLY A 59 6.08 2.70 13.90
C GLY A 59 4.81 1.86 13.86
N TYR A 60 4.41 1.45 12.67
CA TYR A 60 3.11 0.83 12.47
C TYR A 60 3.09 -0.70 12.54
N SER A 61 4.19 -1.36 12.80
CA SER A 61 4.19 -2.81 12.85
C SER A 61 3.32 -3.33 14.01
N LEU A 62 2.14 -3.80 13.66
CA LEU A 62 1.25 -4.53 14.57
C LEU A 62 1.71 -5.97 14.80
N ASN A 63 2.70 -6.46 14.06
CA ASN A 63 3.19 -7.84 14.14
C ASN A 63 3.61 -8.23 15.55
N LYS A 64 4.28 -7.34 16.27
CA LYS A 64 4.69 -7.56 17.66
C LYS A 64 3.54 -7.90 18.60
N TYR A 65 2.33 -7.45 18.29
CA TYR A 65 1.13 -7.78 19.08
C TYR A 65 0.49 -9.09 18.65
N ALA A 66 0.66 -9.49 17.38
CA ALA A 66 0.15 -10.75 16.84
C ALA A 66 1.04 -11.94 17.23
N GLU A 67 2.35 -11.75 17.29
CA GLU A 67 3.33 -12.80 17.60
C GLU A 67 3.33 -13.21 19.07
N GLY A 68 2.68 -12.43 19.93
CA GLY A 68 2.61 -12.71 21.36
C GLY A 68 3.83 -12.19 22.15
N GLY A 69 4.06 -12.74 23.31
CA GLY A 69 5.12 -12.29 24.22
C GLY A 69 4.69 -11.13 25.13
N SER A 70 5.67 -10.39 25.66
CA SER A 70 5.43 -9.30 26.62
C SER A 70 4.69 -8.10 26.02
N ALA A 71 4.70 -7.97 24.70
CA ALA A 71 3.98 -6.92 23.97
C ALA A 71 2.56 -7.34 23.55
N ALA A 72 2.17 -8.58 23.79
CA ALA A 72 0.85 -9.07 23.43
C ALA A 72 -0.24 -8.29 24.18
N ASN A 73 -1.18 -7.74 23.42
CA ASN A 73 -2.33 -7.02 23.94
C ASN A 73 -3.61 -7.61 23.35
N ALA A 74 -4.42 -8.22 24.21
CA ALA A 74 -5.65 -8.90 23.79
C ALA A 74 -6.62 -7.95 23.06
N ALA A 75 -6.71 -6.69 23.48
CA ALA A 75 -7.58 -5.72 22.83
C ALA A 75 -7.10 -5.39 21.41
N VAL A 76 -5.78 -5.22 21.22
CA VAL A 76 -5.18 -4.96 19.90
C VAL A 76 -5.37 -6.16 18.99
N VAL A 77 -5.14 -7.38 19.48
CA VAL A 77 -5.34 -8.61 18.69
C VAL A 77 -6.81 -8.76 18.29
N GLN A 78 -7.73 -8.45 19.17
CA GLN A 78 -9.15 -8.46 18.84
C GLN A 78 -9.50 -7.40 17.79
N ALA A 79 -8.99 -6.18 17.93
CA ALA A 79 -9.17 -5.12 16.94
C ALA A 79 -8.62 -5.51 15.55
N MET A 80 -7.46 -6.13 15.50
CA MET A 80 -6.86 -6.65 14.25
C MET A 80 -7.76 -7.73 13.60
N ARG A 81 -8.36 -8.61 14.40
CA ARG A 81 -9.30 -9.63 13.89
C ARG A 81 -10.57 -9.00 13.31
N GLU A 82 -11.14 -8.04 14.00
CA GLU A 82 -12.33 -7.34 13.53
C GLU A 82 -12.02 -6.50 12.26
N SER A 83 -10.86 -5.86 12.20
CA SER A 83 -10.40 -5.17 11.01
C SER A 83 -10.26 -6.13 9.81
N SER A 84 -9.54 -7.24 10.00
CA SER A 84 -9.39 -8.26 8.94
C SER A 84 -10.74 -8.79 8.45
N LYS A 85 -11.69 -9.00 9.35
CA LYS A 85 -13.05 -9.42 9.02
C LYS A 85 -13.78 -8.39 8.14
N ARG A 86 -13.65 -7.09 8.45
CA ARG A 86 -14.27 -6.02 7.65
C ARG A 86 -13.64 -5.89 6.26
N VAL A 87 -12.33 -6.02 6.17
CA VAL A 87 -11.62 -6.04 4.88
C VAL A 87 -12.08 -7.23 4.04
N LEU A 88 -12.08 -8.42 4.61
CA LEU A 88 -12.55 -9.64 3.93
C LEU A 88 -14.02 -9.54 3.52
N TYR A 89 -14.87 -9.00 4.37
CA TYR A 89 -16.28 -8.76 4.05
C TYR A 89 -16.41 -7.89 2.80
N THR A 90 -15.71 -6.77 2.75
CA THR A 90 -15.76 -5.85 1.61
C THR A 90 -15.23 -6.51 0.33
N VAL A 91 -14.12 -7.24 0.41
CA VAL A 91 -13.56 -7.95 -0.74
C VAL A 91 -14.55 -8.98 -1.27
N LEU A 92 -15.13 -9.81 -0.39
CA LEU A 92 -16.09 -10.86 -0.77
C LEU A 92 -17.38 -10.32 -1.40
N HIS A 93 -17.79 -9.10 -1.03
CA HIS A 93 -18.98 -8.44 -1.57
C HIS A 93 -18.65 -7.44 -2.70
N SER A 94 -17.40 -7.37 -3.11
CA SER A 94 -16.97 -6.52 -4.21
C SER A 94 -17.16 -7.22 -5.57
N ARG A 95 -17.26 -6.43 -6.64
CA ARG A 95 -17.25 -6.96 -8.01
C ARG A 95 -15.95 -7.67 -8.37
N GLY A 96 -14.87 -7.43 -7.65
CA GLY A 96 -13.61 -8.13 -7.83
C GLY A 96 -13.70 -9.63 -7.55
N MET A 97 -14.74 -10.05 -6.82
CA MET A 97 -15.02 -11.47 -6.53
C MET A 97 -16.07 -12.08 -7.46
N ASP A 98 -16.66 -11.30 -8.37
CA ASP A 98 -17.64 -11.81 -9.32
C ASP A 98 -17.02 -12.86 -10.25
N GLY A 99 -17.59 -14.06 -10.21
CA GLY A 99 -17.09 -15.20 -11.00
C GLY A 99 -15.90 -15.96 -10.38
N ILE A 100 -15.41 -15.55 -9.22
CA ILE A 100 -14.33 -16.28 -8.52
C ILE A 100 -14.92 -17.46 -7.75
N SER A 101 -14.35 -18.64 -7.97
CA SER A 101 -14.72 -19.87 -7.26
C SER A 101 -13.51 -20.54 -6.65
N ALA A 102 -13.74 -21.48 -5.71
CA ALA A 102 -12.68 -22.21 -5.02
C ALA A 102 -11.75 -23.01 -5.98
N ASN A 103 -12.25 -23.36 -7.16
CA ASN A 103 -11.49 -24.13 -8.16
C ASN A 103 -10.83 -23.24 -9.24
N MET A 104 -10.92 -21.92 -9.12
CA MET A 104 -10.37 -21.02 -10.10
C MET A 104 -8.85 -20.94 -9.96
N LYS A 105 -8.16 -21.09 -11.09
CA LYS A 105 -6.71 -20.88 -11.16
C LYS A 105 -6.42 -19.44 -11.55
N VAL A 106 -5.74 -18.72 -10.67
CA VAL A 106 -5.24 -17.38 -10.99
C VAL A 106 -4.00 -17.53 -11.86
N VAL A 107 -4.05 -16.98 -13.06
CA VAL A 107 -2.93 -16.93 -14.00
C VAL A 107 -2.55 -15.47 -14.19
N SER A 108 -1.29 -15.15 -13.94
CA SER A 108 -0.76 -13.82 -14.27
C SER A 108 -0.58 -13.70 -15.77
N VAL A 109 -1.25 -12.74 -16.38
CA VAL A 109 -1.15 -12.46 -17.81
C VAL A 109 -0.67 -11.03 -17.98
N THR A 110 0.43 -10.86 -18.71
CA THR A 110 0.89 -9.52 -19.09
C THR A 110 -0.06 -8.96 -20.16
N PRO A 111 -0.80 -7.88 -19.88
CA PRO A 111 -1.69 -7.30 -20.87
C PRO A 111 -0.89 -6.75 -22.05
N TRP A 112 -1.51 -6.72 -23.23
CA TRP A 112 -0.83 -6.32 -24.47
C TRP A 112 -0.22 -4.91 -24.40
N TRP A 113 -0.88 -3.99 -23.73
CA TRP A 113 -0.38 -2.61 -23.54
C TRP A 113 0.89 -2.57 -22.69
N GLN A 114 1.02 -3.42 -21.69
CA GLN A 114 2.23 -3.55 -20.88
C GLN A 114 3.41 -4.07 -21.72
N ALA A 115 3.15 -5.02 -22.61
CA ALA A 115 4.16 -5.49 -23.55
C ALA A 115 4.63 -4.37 -24.48
N VAL A 116 3.72 -3.55 -25.01
CA VAL A 116 4.06 -2.40 -25.85
C VAL A 116 4.93 -1.39 -25.10
N ILE A 117 4.58 -1.06 -23.85
CA ILE A 117 5.37 -0.14 -23.02
C ILE A 117 6.79 -0.70 -22.82
N ASN A 118 6.92 -1.97 -22.45
CA ASN A 118 8.21 -2.60 -22.22
C ASN A 118 9.09 -2.57 -23.49
N TYR A 119 8.50 -2.89 -24.66
CA TYR A 119 9.24 -2.80 -25.94
C TYR A 119 9.67 -1.37 -26.28
N ALA A 120 8.81 -0.39 -26.05
CA ALA A 120 9.17 1.02 -26.24
C ALA A 120 10.32 1.44 -25.32
N GLU A 121 10.27 1.06 -24.06
CA GLU A 121 11.32 1.35 -23.08
C GLU A 121 12.68 0.77 -23.53
N TYR A 122 12.74 -0.50 -23.92
CA TYR A 122 13.96 -1.13 -24.42
C TYR A 122 14.47 -0.48 -25.70
N THR A 123 13.56 -0.09 -26.59
CA THR A 123 13.92 0.60 -27.83
C THR A 123 14.56 1.95 -27.54
N PHE A 124 13.96 2.76 -26.67
CA PHE A 124 14.53 4.06 -26.31
C PHE A 124 15.84 3.92 -25.55
N ALA A 125 15.98 2.96 -24.68
CA ALA A 125 17.23 2.66 -24.00
C ALA A 125 18.36 2.31 -25.02
N ALA A 126 18.07 1.45 -25.97
CA ALA A 126 19.02 1.08 -27.03
C ALA A 126 19.42 2.29 -27.89
N LEU A 127 18.46 3.11 -28.32
CA LEU A 127 18.73 4.34 -29.07
C LEU A 127 19.60 5.33 -28.28
N THR A 128 19.35 5.45 -27.00
CA THR A 128 20.14 6.32 -26.11
C THR A 128 21.61 5.86 -26.05
N VAL A 129 21.82 4.56 -25.87
CA VAL A 129 23.18 3.98 -25.84
C VAL A 129 23.88 4.17 -27.19
N ILE A 130 23.20 3.89 -28.30
CA ILE A 130 23.78 4.09 -29.63
C ILE A 130 24.15 5.57 -29.86
N SER A 131 23.27 6.49 -29.51
CA SER A 131 23.53 7.93 -29.65
C SER A 131 24.73 8.39 -28.82
N ALA A 132 24.84 7.88 -27.59
CA ALA A 132 25.97 8.18 -26.72
C ALA A 132 27.30 7.65 -27.31
N LEU A 133 27.28 6.42 -27.84
CA LEU A 133 28.47 5.84 -28.49
C LEU A 133 28.87 6.63 -29.73
N LEU A 134 27.94 7.04 -30.57
CA LEU A 134 28.22 7.86 -31.75
C LEU A 134 28.83 9.20 -31.37
N LEU A 135 28.31 9.86 -30.33
CA LEU A 135 28.86 11.10 -29.82
C LEU A 135 30.31 10.94 -29.32
N VAL A 136 30.59 9.87 -28.56
CA VAL A 136 31.94 9.58 -28.09
C VAL A 136 32.90 9.33 -29.26
N LEU A 137 32.48 8.59 -30.28
CA LEU A 137 33.29 8.31 -31.48
C LEU A 137 33.60 9.61 -32.25
N ASP A 138 32.63 10.52 -32.37
CA ASP A 138 32.80 11.80 -33.03
C ASP A 138 33.83 12.67 -32.29
N ILE A 139 33.70 12.82 -30.98
CA ILE A 139 34.64 13.54 -30.13
C ILE A 139 36.07 12.99 -30.25
N LEU A 140 36.21 11.66 -30.23
CA LEU A 140 37.51 11.00 -30.39
C LEU A 140 38.09 11.21 -31.78
N GLY A 141 37.26 11.24 -32.82
CA GLY A 141 37.64 11.54 -34.21
C GLY A 141 38.17 12.96 -34.37
N GLU A 142 37.47 13.94 -33.80
CA GLU A 142 37.91 15.34 -33.82
C GLU A 142 39.26 15.56 -33.08
N ASN A 143 39.42 14.93 -31.93
CA ASN A 143 40.66 15.02 -31.17
C ASN A 143 41.86 14.44 -31.92
N LYS A 144 41.67 13.41 -32.76
CA LYS A 144 42.73 12.87 -33.61
C LYS A 144 43.09 13.81 -34.76
N LYS A 145 42.11 14.54 -35.32
CA LYS A 145 42.37 15.53 -36.38
C LYS A 145 43.14 16.75 -35.88
N LYS A 146 42.90 17.18 -34.64
CA LYS A 146 43.60 18.34 -34.03
C LYS A 146 45.06 18.03 -33.62
N LYS A 147 45.45 16.78 -33.55
CA LYS A 147 46.82 16.35 -33.18
C LYS A 147 47.72 16.08 -34.40
N LYS A 148 47.23 16.17 -35.61
CA LYS A 148 47.97 16.14 -36.86
C LYS A 148 48.12 17.58 -37.42
#